data_98286d8b84b1bc7201f80b5bcd0045aa
#
_entry.id   98286d8b84b1bc7201f80b5bcd0045aa
#
_cell.length_a   1.000
_cell.length_b   1.000
_cell.length_c   1.000
_cell.angle_alpha   90.00
_cell.angle_beta   90.00
_cell.angle_gamma   90.00
#
_symmetry.space_group_name_H-M   'P 1'
#
loop_
_entity.id
_entity.type
_entity.pdbx_description
1 polymer ?
#
loop_
_entity_poly.entity_id
_entity_poly.type
_entity_poly.pdbx_seq_one_letter_code
_entity_poly.pdbx_strand_id
1 'polypeptide(L)'
;YEELILTIVQSKDQKKLKNSSTKEVKSLVETFSIVQENFIDEIYNLTLNVEFNKKSFFELLEKKNVFPSSIIQKDLIFFPIEVDEEKSEIFLFTESQLFKNWNLKKEKHHQLNYILPNEDIDDYNLIKKNINNLEDFDFKEISKKYNFEDFIIMIVFENNQELRVLNKIVFNNSQNLKNFKFKNINLENSEDLEKFIDQQKVVFEDYWKLKNIINTSIKLDLTISIDNSNIIKIDQFEATLSNIELVNKFNIFKFDNKKNIYKVIFNGTRDQFLDVMKDYDYFFEIKNKIWLLK
;
A
#
# COMPACT_ATOMS: atom_id res chain seq x y z
N TYR A 1 15.83 6.57 0.93
CA TYR A 1 14.96 7.52 0.20
C TYR A 1 14.24 6.83 -0.95
N GLU A 2 14.95 6.17 -1.86
CA GLU A 2 14.31 5.46 -2.99
C GLU A 2 13.35 4.39 -2.52
N GLU A 3 13.73 3.56 -1.54
CA GLU A 3 12.87 2.55 -0.96
C GLU A 3 11.57 3.15 -0.41
N LEU A 4 11.65 4.27 0.33
CA LEU A 4 10.47 4.97 0.84
C LEU A 4 9.57 5.46 -0.30
N ILE A 5 10.15 6.04 -1.38
CA ILE A 5 9.37 6.46 -2.55
C ILE A 5 8.69 5.27 -3.21
N LEU A 6 9.39 4.16 -3.40
CA LEU A 6 8.81 2.93 -3.97
C LEU A 6 7.66 2.40 -3.12
N THR A 7 7.77 2.54 -1.79
CA THR A 7 6.74 2.08 -0.86
C THR A 7 5.46 2.92 -0.94
N ILE A 8 5.57 4.26 -0.91
CA ILE A 8 4.39 5.12 -0.70
C ILE A 8 3.92 5.89 -1.94
N VAL A 9 4.69 5.91 -3.03
CA VAL A 9 4.34 6.67 -4.23
C VAL A 9 4.01 5.75 -5.39
N GLN A 10 2.92 6.05 -6.12
CA GLN A 10 2.55 5.32 -7.32
C GLN A 10 3.64 5.43 -8.40
N SER A 11 3.85 4.37 -9.18
CA SER A 11 4.91 4.26 -10.19
C SER A 11 4.96 5.44 -11.17
N LYS A 12 3.79 5.94 -11.57
CA LYS A 12 3.65 7.10 -12.49
C LYS A 12 4.30 8.39 -11.95
N ASP A 13 4.34 8.56 -10.62
CA ASP A 13 4.82 9.78 -9.97
C ASP A 13 6.25 9.66 -9.43
N GLN A 14 6.79 8.44 -9.32
CA GLN A 14 8.13 8.18 -8.77
C GLN A 14 9.22 8.94 -9.51
N LYS A 15 9.11 9.10 -10.84
CA LYS A 15 10.10 9.84 -11.65
C LYS A 15 10.27 11.30 -11.22
N LYS A 16 9.21 11.93 -10.70
CA LYS A 16 9.25 13.31 -10.20
C LYS A 16 10.17 13.47 -8.98
N LEU A 17 10.36 12.39 -8.22
CA LEU A 17 11.11 12.36 -6.97
C LEU A 17 12.51 11.76 -7.11
N LYS A 18 12.70 10.80 -8.03
CA LYS A 18 14.03 10.18 -8.29
C LYS A 18 15.09 11.18 -8.74
N ASN A 19 14.68 12.31 -9.31
CA ASN A 19 15.57 13.38 -9.74
C ASN A 19 15.92 14.39 -8.62
N SER A 20 15.54 14.11 -7.37
CA SER A 20 15.93 14.97 -6.23
C SER A 20 17.43 14.92 -6.01
N SER A 21 18.02 16.09 -5.78
CA SER A 21 19.47 16.17 -5.53
C SER A 21 19.83 15.55 -4.17
N THR A 22 21.06 15.06 -4.04
CA THR A 22 21.57 14.56 -2.75
C THR A 22 21.44 15.58 -1.63
N LYS A 23 21.60 16.88 -1.94
CA LYS A 23 21.42 17.97 -0.98
C LYS A 23 19.97 18.09 -0.50
N GLU A 24 19.02 17.98 -1.43
CA GLU A 24 17.57 17.99 -1.12
C GLU A 24 17.20 16.79 -0.24
N VAL A 25 17.65 15.57 -0.60
CA VAL A 25 17.41 14.36 0.20
C VAL A 25 18.02 14.47 1.60
N LYS A 26 19.26 14.94 1.73
CA LYS A 26 19.91 15.15 3.04
C LYS A 26 19.14 16.13 3.92
N SER A 27 18.51 17.16 3.35
CA SER A 27 17.74 18.14 4.13
C SER A 27 16.43 17.58 4.69
N LEU A 28 16.00 16.39 4.23
CA LEU A 28 14.83 15.70 4.74
C LEU A 28 15.14 14.76 5.91
N VAL A 29 16.43 14.43 6.13
CA VAL A 29 16.82 13.50 7.19
C VAL A 29 16.64 14.16 8.55
N GLU A 30 15.93 13.50 9.45
CA GLU A 30 15.76 13.89 10.84
C GLU A 30 16.84 13.25 11.72
N THR A 31 16.94 11.92 11.64
CA THR A 31 17.93 11.14 12.36
C THR A 31 18.47 10.00 11.51
N PHE A 32 19.62 9.46 11.90
CA PHE A 32 20.11 8.20 11.34
C PHE A 32 20.86 7.40 12.41
N SER A 33 20.87 6.09 12.25
CA SER A 33 21.66 5.17 13.07
C SER A 33 22.41 4.17 12.20
N ILE A 34 23.59 3.76 12.65
CA ILE A 34 24.39 2.73 12.00
C ILE A 34 23.85 1.37 12.43
N VAL A 35 23.40 0.57 11.46
CA VAL A 35 22.91 -0.78 11.68
C VAL A 35 24.04 -1.78 11.57
N GLN A 36 24.92 -1.59 10.58
CA GLN A 36 26.05 -2.46 10.31
C GLN A 36 27.20 -1.66 9.71
N GLU A 37 28.38 -2.02 10.10
CA GLU A 37 29.64 -1.42 9.67
C GLU A 37 30.66 -2.51 9.40
N ASN A 38 31.26 -2.54 8.20
CA ASN A 38 32.27 -3.51 7.81
C ASN A 38 33.36 -2.84 6.98
N PHE A 39 34.62 -3.14 7.30
CA PHE A 39 35.76 -2.74 6.51
C PHE A 39 36.44 -4.00 5.95
N ILE A 40 36.29 -4.24 4.65
CA ILE A 40 36.80 -5.43 3.96
C ILE A 40 37.48 -4.95 2.67
N ASP A 41 38.70 -5.43 2.42
CA ASP A 41 39.48 -5.14 1.21
C ASP A 41 39.57 -3.62 0.89
N GLU A 42 39.91 -2.82 1.88
CA GLU A 42 40.00 -1.35 1.80
C GLU A 42 38.67 -0.64 1.46
N ILE A 43 37.55 -1.36 1.43
CA ILE A 43 36.20 -0.84 1.20
C ILE A 43 35.46 -0.75 2.54
N TYR A 44 34.99 0.46 2.85
CA TYR A 44 34.13 0.70 4.00
C TYR A 44 32.67 0.59 3.60
N ASN A 45 32.00 -0.44 4.12
CA ASN A 45 30.58 -0.69 3.89
C ASN A 45 29.77 -0.29 5.12
N LEU A 46 28.73 0.51 4.90
CA LEU A 46 27.89 1.05 5.96
C LEU A 46 26.42 0.84 5.63
N THR A 47 25.70 0.21 6.56
CA THR A 47 24.24 0.12 6.50
C THR A 47 23.65 1.09 7.51
N LEU A 48 22.82 2.00 7.05
CA LEU A 48 22.18 3.03 7.85
C LEU A 48 20.66 2.80 7.91
N ASN A 49 20.09 2.97 9.10
CA ASN A 49 18.68 3.26 9.25
C ASN A 49 18.52 4.79 9.23
N VAL A 50 17.68 5.31 8.34
CA VAL A 50 17.49 6.76 8.15
C VAL A 50 16.04 7.11 8.37
N GLU A 51 15.78 8.01 9.30
CA GLU A 51 14.46 8.56 9.56
C GLU A 51 14.35 9.93 8.89
N PHE A 52 13.26 10.11 8.13
CA PHE A 52 12.99 11.36 7.46
C PHE A 52 12.00 12.21 8.28
N ASN A 53 12.27 13.52 8.35
CA ASN A 53 11.32 14.46 8.93
C ASN A 53 10.02 14.46 8.10
N LYS A 54 8.96 13.96 8.70
CA LYS A 54 7.66 13.78 8.07
C LYS A 54 7.16 15.07 7.42
N LYS A 55 7.22 16.17 8.13
CA LYS A 55 6.73 17.47 7.64
C LYS A 55 7.49 17.91 6.40
N SER A 56 8.81 17.92 6.46
CA SER A 56 9.68 18.34 5.34
C SER A 56 9.49 17.43 4.13
N PHE A 57 9.29 16.12 4.37
CA PHE A 57 9.04 15.16 3.31
C PHE A 57 7.69 15.40 2.62
N PHE A 58 6.62 15.63 3.40
CA PHE A 58 5.32 15.96 2.84
C PHE A 58 5.30 17.30 2.09
N GLU A 59 6.04 18.31 2.58
CA GLU A 59 6.22 19.59 1.87
C GLU A 59 6.93 19.40 0.51
N LEU A 60 7.91 18.48 0.43
CA LEU A 60 8.54 18.11 -0.84
C LEU A 60 7.52 17.46 -1.79
N LEU A 61 6.71 16.52 -1.30
CA LEU A 61 5.69 15.84 -2.10
C LEU A 61 4.65 16.83 -2.63
N GLU A 62 4.14 17.72 -1.78
CA GLU A 62 3.23 18.81 -2.20
C GLU A 62 3.86 19.67 -3.30
N LYS A 63 5.09 20.14 -3.12
CA LYS A 63 5.82 20.94 -4.10
C LYS A 63 5.97 20.24 -5.45
N LYS A 64 6.11 18.91 -5.45
CA LYS A 64 6.21 18.08 -6.66
C LYS A 64 4.85 17.64 -7.19
N ASN A 65 3.74 18.03 -6.54
CA ASN A 65 2.38 17.57 -6.83
C ASN A 65 2.29 16.03 -6.87
N VAL A 66 2.76 15.40 -5.80
CA VAL A 66 2.74 13.96 -5.58
C VAL A 66 1.98 13.67 -4.30
N PHE A 67 1.04 12.72 -4.37
CA PHE A 67 0.26 12.28 -3.22
C PHE A 67 0.78 10.92 -2.75
N PRO A 68 1.30 10.80 -1.51
CA PRO A 68 1.73 9.52 -0.97
C PRO A 68 0.53 8.67 -0.55
N SER A 69 0.76 7.38 -0.36
CA SER A 69 -0.15 6.48 0.34
C SER A 69 0.30 6.24 1.77
N SER A 70 -0.64 5.86 2.63
CA SER A 70 -0.32 5.25 3.92
C SER A 70 0.41 3.92 3.71
N ILE A 71 1.30 3.56 4.65
CA ILE A 71 2.00 2.27 4.64
C ILE A 71 1.12 1.26 5.37
N ILE A 72 0.33 0.52 4.61
CA ILE A 72 -0.60 -0.48 5.14
C ILE A 72 -0.30 -1.83 4.49
N GLN A 73 0.28 -2.74 5.28
CA GLN A 73 0.49 -4.12 4.84
C GLN A 73 -0.86 -4.84 4.70
N LYS A 74 -1.03 -5.59 3.62
CA LYS A 74 -2.28 -6.27 3.33
C LYS A 74 -2.05 -7.69 2.84
N ASP A 75 -2.62 -8.66 3.56
CA ASP A 75 -2.72 -10.03 3.10
C ASP A 75 -3.94 -10.18 2.19
N LEU A 76 -3.75 -10.85 1.08
CA LEU A 76 -4.83 -11.17 0.11
C LEU A 76 -4.57 -12.52 -0.53
N ILE A 77 -5.62 -13.19 -0.98
CA ILE A 77 -5.46 -14.37 -1.79
C ILE A 77 -5.20 -13.97 -3.25
N PHE A 78 -4.17 -14.57 -3.83
CA PHE A 78 -3.81 -14.36 -5.23
C PHE A 78 -3.96 -15.66 -6.01
N PHE A 79 -4.77 -15.63 -7.06
CA PHE A 79 -5.10 -16.80 -7.86
C PHE A 79 -4.69 -16.55 -9.33
N PRO A 80 -3.51 -16.98 -9.75
CA PRO A 80 -3.10 -16.93 -11.16
C PRO A 80 -3.72 -18.09 -11.93
N ILE A 81 -4.27 -17.81 -13.11
CA ILE A 81 -4.87 -18.74 -14.03
C ILE A 81 -4.22 -18.51 -15.40
N GLU A 82 -3.56 -19.52 -15.95
CA GLU A 82 -3.02 -19.49 -17.31
C GLU A 82 -3.96 -20.29 -18.22
N VAL A 83 -4.29 -19.74 -19.37
CA VAL A 83 -5.20 -20.32 -20.38
C VAL A 83 -4.48 -20.35 -21.71
N ASP A 84 -4.23 -21.55 -22.24
CA ASP A 84 -3.84 -21.76 -23.63
C ASP A 84 -5.09 -21.73 -24.51
N GLU A 85 -5.32 -20.62 -25.22
CA GLU A 85 -6.52 -20.45 -26.05
C GLU A 85 -6.52 -21.39 -27.25
N GLU A 86 -5.36 -21.85 -27.75
CA GLU A 86 -5.29 -22.74 -28.90
C GLU A 86 -5.66 -24.18 -28.54
N LYS A 87 -5.19 -24.64 -27.38
CA LYS A 87 -5.48 -26.00 -26.90
C LYS A 87 -6.73 -26.07 -26.04
N SER A 88 -7.31 -24.93 -25.65
CA SER A 88 -8.40 -24.83 -24.66
C SER A 88 -8.03 -25.53 -23.35
N GLU A 89 -6.80 -25.34 -22.90
CA GLU A 89 -6.26 -25.89 -21.66
C GLU A 89 -6.08 -24.80 -20.61
N ILE A 90 -6.20 -25.17 -19.33
CA ILE A 90 -5.90 -24.28 -18.21
C ILE A 90 -4.78 -24.86 -17.36
N PHE A 91 -3.92 -23.99 -16.88
CA PHE A 91 -2.86 -24.32 -15.93
C PHE A 91 -3.07 -23.57 -14.64
N LEU A 92 -3.24 -24.30 -13.55
CA LEU A 92 -3.48 -23.80 -12.20
C LEU A 92 -2.46 -24.43 -11.25
N PHE A 93 -2.32 -23.83 -10.08
CA PHE A 93 -1.47 -24.36 -9.02
C PHE A 93 -0.06 -24.69 -9.52
N THR A 94 0.44 -25.87 -9.18
CA THR A 94 1.79 -26.32 -9.59
C THR A 94 1.96 -26.58 -11.08
N GLU A 95 0.91 -26.57 -11.88
CA GLU A 95 1.04 -26.58 -13.33
C GLU A 95 1.36 -25.20 -13.91
N SER A 96 0.98 -24.11 -13.22
CA SER A 96 1.20 -22.74 -13.63
C SER A 96 2.63 -22.26 -13.31
N GLN A 97 3.31 -21.65 -14.27
CA GLN A 97 4.61 -21.01 -14.06
C GLN A 97 4.49 -19.76 -13.18
N LEU A 98 3.39 -19.02 -13.31
CA LEU A 98 3.11 -17.85 -12.49
C LEU A 98 2.91 -18.24 -11.02
N PHE A 99 2.17 -19.30 -10.75
CA PHE A 99 1.98 -19.80 -9.40
C PHE A 99 3.31 -20.19 -8.73
N LYS A 100 4.16 -20.96 -9.41
CA LYS A 100 5.46 -21.39 -8.90
C LYS A 100 6.40 -20.26 -8.59
N ASN A 101 6.38 -19.20 -9.40
CA ASN A 101 7.39 -18.15 -9.38
C ASN A 101 6.94 -16.87 -8.69
N TRP A 102 5.63 -16.69 -8.40
CA TRP A 102 5.08 -15.44 -7.90
C TRP A 102 5.74 -14.92 -6.63
N ASN A 103 5.97 -15.80 -5.67
CA ASN A 103 6.51 -15.44 -4.36
C ASN A 103 8.02 -15.71 -4.20
N LEU A 104 8.75 -16.09 -5.27
CA LEU A 104 10.20 -16.31 -5.18
C LEU A 104 10.96 -15.04 -4.81
N LYS A 105 10.47 -13.87 -5.27
CA LYS A 105 11.06 -12.58 -4.98
C LYS A 105 10.06 -11.69 -4.26
N LYS A 106 10.41 -11.26 -3.04
CA LYS A 106 9.64 -10.29 -2.24
C LYS A 106 10.49 -9.04 -2.05
N GLU A 107 10.04 -7.92 -2.62
CA GLU A 107 10.68 -6.64 -2.43
C GLU A 107 10.23 -5.98 -1.13
N LYS A 108 11.17 -5.32 -0.42
CA LYS A 108 10.88 -4.68 0.86
C LYS A 108 9.83 -3.58 0.77
N HIS A 109 9.72 -2.94 -0.38
CA HIS A 109 8.77 -1.85 -0.62
C HIS A 109 7.36 -2.32 -0.99
N HIS A 110 7.12 -3.64 -1.15
CA HIS A 110 5.79 -4.17 -1.40
C HIS A 110 4.93 -4.14 -0.13
N GLN A 111 3.73 -3.64 -0.25
CA GLN A 111 2.73 -3.59 0.81
C GLN A 111 1.75 -4.78 0.76
N LEU A 112 1.60 -5.38 -0.43
CA LEU A 112 0.75 -6.55 -0.61
C LEU A 112 1.51 -7.85 -0.34
N ASN A 113 0.89 -8.73 0.43
CA ASN A 113 1.36 -10.08 0.69
C ASN A 113 0.43 -11.08 0.00
N TYR A 114 0.96 -11.75 -1.01
CA TYR A 114 0.18 -12.64 -1.87
C TYR A 114 0.15 -14.06 -1.28
N ILE A 115 -1.01 -14.47 -0.76
CA ILE A 115 -1.25 -15.82 -0.30
C ILE A 115 -1.73 -16.65 -1.49
N LEU A 116 -0.96 -17.64 -1.88
CA LEU A 116 -1.35 -18.57 -2.94
C LEU A 116 -2.28 -19.64 -2.35
N PRO A 117 -3.35 -20.03 -3.06
CA PRO A 117 -4.25 -21.09 -2.58
C PRO A 117 -3.55 -22.45 -2.56
N ASN A 118 -3.99 -23.34 -1.71
CA ASN A 118 -3.59 -24.74 -1.79
C ASN A 118 -4.21 -25.39 -3.01
N GLU A 119 -3.54 -26.42 -3.56
CA GLU A 119 -4.11 -27.20 -4.65
C GLU A 119 -5.42 -27.85 -4.23
N ASP A 120 -6.46 -27.65 -5.03
CA ASP A 120 -7.79 -28.17 -4.77
C ASP A 120 -8.46 -28.59 -6.09
N ILE A 121 -8.85 -29.85 -6.14
CA ILE A 121 -9.42 -30.45 -7.34
C ILE A 121 -10.82 -29.89 -7.66
N ASP A 122 -11.58 -29.48 -6.66
CA ASP A 122 -12.90 -28.91 -6.85
C ASP A 122 -12.79 -27.51 -7.46
N ASP A 123 -11.84 -26.70 -7.00
CA ASP A 123 -11.53 -25.39 -7.58
C ASP A 123 -11.04 -25.54 -9.02
N TYR A 124 -10.15 -26.51 -9.28
CA TYR A 124 -9.69 -26.82 -10.63
C TYR A 124 -10.86 -27.17 -11.56
N ASN A 125 -11.72 -28.11 -11.14
CA ASN A 125 -12.87 -28.54 -11.94
C ASN A 125 -13.88 -27.41 -12.16
N LEU A 126 -14.10 -26.57 -11.15
CA LEU A 126 -15.00 -25.43 -11.23
C LEU A 126 -14.50 -24.40 -12.25
N ILE A 127 -13.21 -24.06 -12.21
CA ILE A 127 -12.60 -23.11 -13.12
C ILE A 127 -12.56 -23.69 -14.54
N LYS A 128 -12.16 -24.94 -14.70
CA LYS A 128 -12.12 -25.64 -15.99
C LYS A 128 -13.49 -25.70 -16.67
N LYS A 129 -14.54 -25.96 -15.90
CA LYS A 129 -15.92 -25.96 -16.42
C LYS A 129 -16.36 -24.61 -16.97
N ASN A 130 -15.79 -23.54 -16.45
CA ASN A 130 -16.10 -22.17 -16.84
C ASN A 130 -15.05 -21.53 -17.76
N ILE A 131 -14.18 -22.32 -18.40
CA ILE A 131 -13.05 -21.81 -19.21
C ILE A 131 -13.49 -20.80 -20.27
N ASN A 132 -14.65 -21.02 -20.92
CA ASN A 132 -15.19 -20.14 -21.95
C ASN A 132 -15.85 -18.85 -21.40
N ASN A 133 -15.98 -18.73 -20.09
CA ASN A 133 -16.64 -17.59 -19.43
C ASN A 133 -15.88 -17.10 -18.20
N LEU A 134 -14.57 -17.31 -18.14
CA LEU A 134 -13.73 -16.91 -17.02
C LEU A 134 -13.73 -15.38 -16.78
N GLU A 135 -13.93 -14.61 -17.84
CA GLU A 135 -13.99 -13.15 -17.73
C GLU A 135 -15.18 -12.66 -16.89
N ASP A 136 -16.31 -13.36 -16.96
CA ASP A 136 -17.52 -13.00 -16.21
C ASP A 136 -17.71 -13.86 -14.95
N PHE A 137 -16.88 -14.88 -14.76
CA PHE A 137 -17.00 -15.78 -13.62
C PHE A 137 -16.80 -15.06 -12.28
N ASP A 138 -17.68 -15.31 -11.30
CA ASP A 138 -17.58 -14.76 -9.95
C ASP A 138 -16.72 -15.67 -9.05
N PHE A 139 -15.53 -15.18 -8.70
CA PHE A 139 -14.57 -15.87 -7.86
C PHE A 139 -14.79 -15.69 -6.35
N LYS A 140 -15.84 -14.99 -5.93
CA LYS A 140 -16.09 -14.70 -4.50
C LYS A 140 -16.29 -15.96 -3.66
N GLU A 141 -16.93 -16.99 -4.21
CA GLU A 141 -17.11 -18.24 -3.48
C GLU A 141 -15.79 -18.96 -3.25
N ILE A 142 -14.89 -18.94 -4.26
CA ILE A 142 -13.55 -19.51 -4.13
C ILE A 142 -12.76 -18.72 -3.07
N SER A 143 -12.75 -17.39 -3.11
CA SER A 143 -12.00 -16.59 -2.14
C SER A 143 -12.49 -16.79 -0.69
N LYS A 144 -13.81 -16.90 -0.50
CA LYS A 144 -14.41 -17.17 0.82
C LYS A 144 -14.02 -18.53 1.39
N LYS A 145 -13.84 -19.55 0.54
CA LYS A 145 -13.35 -20.87 0.94
C LYS A 145 -12.00 -20.79 1.65
N TYR A 146 -11.15 -19.82 1.24
CA TYR A 146 -9.86 -19.55 1.84
C TYR A 146 -9.90 -18.49 2.95
N ASN A 147 -11.09 -18.04 3.38
CA ASN A 147 -11.32 -17.00 4.39
C ASN A 147 -10.76 -15.62 4.02
N PHE A 148 -10.73 -15.27 2.75
CA PHE A 148 -10.34 -13.96 2.27
C PHE A 148 -11.53 -13.23 1.63
N GLU A 149 -11.73 -11.96 2.04
CA GLU A 149 -12.65 -11.03 1.39
C GLU A 149 -11.97 -10.26 0.27
N ASP A 150 -10.66 -10.01 0.45
CA ASP A 150 -9.82 -9.31 -0.51
C ASP A 150 -9.01 -10.32 -1.34
N PHE A 151 -9.08 -10.18 -2.65
CA PHE A 151 -8.43 -11.11 -3.56
C PHE A 151 -8.04 -10.48 -4.89
N ILE A 152 -7.07 -11.11 -5.55
CA ILE A 152 -6.71 -10.81 -6.93
C ILE A 152 -6.77 -12.11 -7.73
N ILE A 153 -7.54 -12.10 -8.81
CA ILE A 153 -7.54 -13.15 -9.82
C ILE A 153 -6.85 -12.58 -11.05
N MET A 154 -5.77 -13.20 -11.48
CA MET A 154 -5.07 -12.86 -12.70
C MET A 154 -5.27 -13.97 -13.72
N ILE A 155 -5.96 -13.67 -14.82
CA ILE A 155 -6.17 -14.60 -15.92
C ILE A 155 -5.28 -14.17 -17.07
N VAL A 156 -4.39 -15.05 -17.46
CA VAL A 156 -3.48 -14.85 -18.59
C VAL A 156 -3.92 -15.79 -19.72
N PHE A 157 -4.37 -15.19 -20.80
CA PHE A 157 -4.73 -15.89 -22.02
C PHE A 157 -3.55 -15.83 -22.97
N GLU A 158 -3.02 -16.97 -23.31
CA GLU A 158 -1.92 -17.11 -24.25
C GLU A 158 -2.46 -17.54 -25.63
N ASN A 159 -2.08 -16.75 -26.65
CA ASN A 159 -2.42 -17.03 -28.04
C ASN A 159 -1.25 -16.63 -28.95
N ASN A 160 -0.56 -17.59 -29.55
CA ASN A 160 0.59 -17.45 -30.46
C ASN A 160 1.74 -16.58 -29.95
N GLN A 161 1.73 -15.33 -29.92
CA GLN A 161 2.81 -14.42 -29.46
C GLN A 161 2.24 -13.25 -28.67
N GLU A 162 0.96 -13.33 -28.32
CA GLU A 162 0.27 -12.31 -27.55
C GLU A 162 -0.25 -12.89 -26.24
N LEU A 163 0.09 -12.24 -25.13
CA LEU A 163 -0.54 -12.50 -23.84
C LEU A 163 -1.60 -11.44 -23.58
N ARG A 164 -2.83 -11.87 -23.35
CA ARG A 164 -3.89 -11.01 -22.86
C ARG A 164 -4.10 -11.28 -21.38
N VAL A 165 -4.01 -10.26 -20.56
CA VAL A 165 -4.09 -10.36 -19.10
C VAL A 165 -5.32 -9.64 -18.60
N LEU A 166 -6.18 -10.35 -17.90
CA LEU A 166 -7.30 -9.80 -17.16
C LEU A 166 -7.04 -9.92 -15.65
N ASN A 167 -6.91 -8.80 -14.97
CA ASN A 167 -6.79 -8.74 -13.53
C ASN A 167 -8.14 -8.32 -12.92
N LYS A 168 -8.71 -9.18 -12.07
CA LYS A 168 -9.87 -8.88 -11.23
C LYS A 168 -9.35 -8.62 -9.82
N ILE A 169 -9.36 -7.36 -9.41
CA ILE A 169 -8.84 -6.92 -8.11
C ILE A 169 -10.02 -6.55 -7.23
N VAL A 170 -10.16 -7.21 -6.08
CA VAL A 170 -11.23 -6.93 -5.11
C VAL A 170 -10.61 -6.53 -3.79
N PHE A 171 -10.87 -5.29 -3.37
CA PHE A 171 -10.51 -4.76 -2.06
C PHE A 171 -11.73 -4.10 -1.41
N ASN A 172 -12.00 -4.44 -0.15
CA ASN A 172 -13.13 -3.89 0.62
C ASN A 172 -14.46 -3.96 -0.17
N ASN A 173 -14.76 -5.12 -0.76
CA ASN A 173 -15.93 -5.37 -1.60
C ASN A 173 -16.03 -4.50 -2.88
N SER A 174 -14.99 -3.75 -3.23
CA SER A 174 -14.92 -2.95 -4.46
C SER A 174 -14.10 -3.68 -5.51
N GLN A 175 -14.72 -4.04 -6.63
CA GLN A 175 -14.05 -4.70 -7.73
C GLN A 175 -13.49 -3.69 -8.73
N ASN A 176 -12.28 -3.94 -9.21
CA ASN A 176 -11.64 -3.23 -10.32
C ASN A 176 -11.11 -4.24 -11.34
N LEU A 177 -11.35 -3.94 -12.62
CA LEU A 177 -10.87 -4.76 -13.73
C LEU A 177 -9.75 -4.01 -14.45
N LYS A 178 -8.65 -4.72 -14.74
CA LYS A 178 -7.54 -4.21 -15.54
C LYS A 178 -7.22 -5.21 -16.65
N ASN A 179 -7.18 -4.71 -17.88
CA ASN A 179 -6.83 -5.48 -19.05
C ASN A 179 -5.53 -4.97 -19.64
N PHE A 180 -4.63 -5.91 -19.98
CA PHE A 180 -3.36 -5.62 -20.64
C PHE A 180 -3.15 -6.59 -21.79
N LYS A 181 -2.33 -6.14 -22.76
CA LYS A 181 -1.84 -6.96 -23.85
C LYS A 181 -0.33 -6.82 -23.95
N PHE A 182 0.34 -7.95 -24.01
CA PHE A 182 1.78 -8.04 -24.14
C PHE A 182 2.12 -8.81 -25.40
N LYS A 183 3.15 -8.36 -26.12
CA LYS A 183 3.64 -9.03 -27.32
C LYS A 183 5.05 -9.53 -27.07
N ASN A 184 5.39 -10.67 -27.65
CA ASN A 184 6.73 -11.25 -27.59
C ASN A 184 7.21 -11.50 -26.14
N ILE A 185 6.32 -11.93 -25.26
CA ILE A 185 6.66 -12.42 -23.92
C ILE A 185 6.44 -13.93 -23.92
N ASN A 186 7.46 -14.67 -23.48
CA ASN A 186 7.37 -16.10 -23.29
C ASN A 186 7.46 -16.43 -21.79
N LEU A 187 6.38 -16.91 -21.21
CA LEU A 187 6.32 -17.28 -19.78
C LEU A 187 7.17 -18.51 -19.42
N GLU A 188 7.62 -19.29 -20.41
CA GLU A 188 8.59 -20.37 -20.20
C GLU A 188 10.04 -19.84 -20.07
N ASN A 189 10.30 -18.62 -20.55
CA ASN A 189 11.59 -17.96 -20.38
C ASN A 189 11.65 -17.27 -19.01
N SER A 190 12.63 -17.60 -18.17
CA SER A 190 12.74 -17.11 -16.80
C SER A 190 12.88 -15.58 -16.69
N GLU A 191 13.60 -14.94 -17.63
CA GLU A 191 13.77 -13.48 -17.61
C GLU A 191 12.48 -12.74 -17.98
N ASP A 192 11.75 -13.26 -18.98
CA ASP A 192 10.47 -12.68 -19.40
C ASP A 192 9.42 -12.88 -18.31
N LEU A 193 9.39 -14.07 -17.70
CA LEU A 193 8.49 -14.38 -16.57
C LEU A 193 8.75 -13.46 -15.37
N GLU A 194 10.01 -13.26 -14.96
CA GLU A 194 10.35 -12.38 -13.85
C GLU A 194 9.92 -10.93 -14.16
N LYS A 195 10.24 -10.41 -15.33
CA LYS A 195 9.83 -9.07 -15.77
C LYS A 195 8.31 -8.92 -15.79
N PHE A 196 7.60 -9.94 -16.26
CA PHE A 196 6.15 -9.95 -16.30
C PHE A 196 5.55 -9.91 -14.88
N ILE A 197 6.04 -10.76 -13.97
CA ILE A 197 5.62 -10.78 -12.57
C ILE A 197 5.85 -9.43 -11.92
N ASP A 198 7.04 -8.83 -12.08
CA ASP A 198 7.37 -7.52 -11.51
C ASP A 198 6.43 -6.43 -12.05
N GLN A 199 6.12 -6.44 -13.34
CA GLN A 199 5.17 -5.49 -13.93
C GLN A 199 3.76 -5.64 -13.36
N GLN A 200 3.28 -6.88 -13.17
CA GLN A 200 1.96 -7.12 -12.58
C GLN A 200 1.92 -6.73 -11.10
N LYS A 201 2.97 -7.01 -10.33
CA LYS A 201 3.08 -6.54 -8.94
C LYS A 201 3.02 -5.02 -8.85
N VAL A 202 3.68 -4.29 -9.73
CA VAL A 202 3.60 -2.82 -9.79
C VAL A 202 2.15 -2.36 -10.02
N VAL A 203 1.39 -3.02 -10.89
CA VAL A 203 -0.03 -2.68 -11.14
C VAL A 203 -0.87 -2.87 -9.86
N PHE A 204 -0.65 -3.96 -9.13
CA PHE A 204 -1.39 -4.26 -7.91
C PHE A 204 -1.01 -3.32 -6.76
N GLU A 205 0.29 -3.08 -6.57
CA GLU A 205 0.81 -2.13 -5.59
C GLU A 205 0.32 -0.70 -5.86
N ASP A 206 0.32 -0.25 -7.12
CA ASP A 206 -0.20 1.07 -7.50
C ASP A 206 -1.69 1.20 -7.21
N TYR A 207 -2.46 0.14 -7.42
CA TYR A 207 -3.88 0.16 -7.10
C TYR A 207 -4.12 0.20 -5.58
N TRP A 208 -3.33 -0.55 -4.79
CA TRP A 208 -3.38 -0.49 -3.33
C TRP A 208 -3.00 0.89 -2.80
N LYS A 209 -1.92 1.48 -3.31
CA LYS A 209 -1.52 2.85 -2.98
C LYS A 209 -2.60 3.87 -3.32
N LEU A 210 -3.28 3.71 -4.46
CA LEU A 210 -4.38 4.59 -4.84
C LEU A 210 -5.56 4.52 -3.85
N LYS A 211 -5.86 3.33 -3.33
CA LYS A 211 -6.92 3.15 -2.31
C LYS A 211 -6.57 3.79 -0.97
N ASN A 212 -5.29 3.85 -0.65
CA ASN A 212 -4.78 4.36 0.62
C ASN A 212 -4.10 5.74 0.49
N ILE A 213 -4.43 6.49 -0.57
CA ILE A 213 -3.82 7.77 -0.86
C ILE A 213 -4.11 8.80 0.23
N ILE A 214 -3.06 9.51 0.66
CA ILE A 214 -3.16 10.65 1.56
C ILE A 214 -3.31 11.91 0.70
N ASN A 215 -4.48 12.51 0.71
CA ASN A 215 -4.68 13.76 0.00
C ASN A 215 -4.17 14.95 0.82
N THR A 216 -2.90 15.28 0.64
CA THR A 216 -2.23 16.39 1.36
C THR A 216 -2.79 17.77 1.00
N SER A 217 -3.60 17.88 -0.07
CA SER A 217 -4.28 19.13 -0.43
C SER A 217 -5.52 19.41 0.43
N ILE A 218 -6.08 18.40 1.08
CA ILE A 218 -7.19 18.56 2.01
C ILE A 218 -6.61 18.76 3.39
N LYS A 219 -6.76 19.97 3.97
CA LYS A 219 -6.30 20.31 5.31
C LYS A 219 -7.50 20.68 6.17
N LEU A 220 -7.74 19.87 7.18
CA LEU A 220 -8.75 20.13 8.21
C LEU A 220 -8.05 20.76 9.41
N ASP A 221 -8.40 22.02 9.69
CA ASP A 221 -7.94 22.73 10.88
C ASP A 221 -8.84 22.44 12.07
N LEU A 222 -8.30 21.80 13.09
CA LEU A 222 -9.02 21.42 14.30
C LEU A 222 -8.52 22.22 15.50
N THR A 223 -9.46 22.59 16.37
CA THR A 223 -9.15 23.09 17.71
C THR A 223 -9.66 22.08 18.71
N ILE A 224 -8.76 21.38 19.39
CA ILE A 224 -9.09 20.29 20.33
C ILE A 224 -8.80 20.76 21.75
N SER A 225 -9.76 20.57 22.65
CA SER A 225 -9.61 20.88 24.08
C SER A 225 -9.61 19.61 24.89
N ILE A 226 -8.60 19.45 25.75
CA ILE A 226 -8.41 18.29 26.63
C ILE A 226 -8.36 18.82 28.08
N ASP A 227 -9.06 18.14 28.98
CA ASP A 227 -8.93 18.36 30.40
C ASP A 227 -7.52 17.94 30.87
N ASN A 228 -6.84 18.82 31.60
CA ASN A 228 -5.47 18.57 32.04
C ASN A 228 -5.36 17.97 33.46
N SER A 229 -6.46 17.50 34.01
CA SER A 229 -6.48 16.76 35.28
C SER A 229 -5.75 15.42 35.23
N ASN A 230 -5.55 14.86 34.03
CA ASN A 230 -4.85 13.59 33.80
C ASN A 230 -3.68 13.76 32.78
N ILE A 231 -2.48 13.94 33.31
CA ILE A 231 -1.25 14.12 32.50
C ILE A 231 -0.99 12.90 31.62
N ILE A 232 -1.23 11.66 32.12
CA ILE A 232 -1.01 10.44 31.35
C ILE A 232 -1.90 10.42 30.09
N LYS A 233 -3.16 10.88 30.21
CA LYS A 233 -4.07 10.97 29.06
C LYS A 233 -3.58 11.97 28.03
N ILE A 234 -2.97 13.07 28.47
CA ILE A 234 -2.39 14.10 27.61
C ILE A 234 -1.21 13.51 26.83
N ASP A 235 -0.26 12.89 27.52
CA ASP A 235 0.93 12.28 26.90
C ASP A 235 0.54 11.19 25.88
N GLN A 236 -0.44 10.34 26.22
CA GLN A 236 -0.97 9.33 25.32
C GLN A 236 -1.63 9.95 24.09
N PHE A 237 -2.39 11.03 24.24
CA PHE A 237 -3.03 11.73 23.13
C PHE A 237 -1.99 12.37 22.21
N GLU A 238 -0.97 13.03 22.74
CA GLU A 238 0.12 13.62 21.95
C GLU A 238 0.91 12.54 21.20
N ALA A 239 1.22 11.42 21.86
CA ALA A 239 1.85 10.26 21.22
C ALA A 239 0.98 9.71 20.08
N THR A 240 -0.34 9.58 20.31
CA THR A 240 -1.28 9.16 19.27
C THR A 240 -1.29 10.10 18.08
N LEU A 241 -1.39 11.41 18.31
CA LEU A 241 -1.34 12.39 17.22
C LEU A 241 -0.02 12.34 16.43
N SER A 242 1.09 12.04 17.11
CA SER A 242 2.41 11.90 16.46
C SER A 242 2.48 10.67 15.56
N ASN A 243 1.80 9.59 15.95
CA ASN A 243 1.80 8.31 15.22
C ASN A 243 0.81 8.27 14.05
N ILE A 244 -0.24 9.11 14.06
CA ILE A 244 -1.22 9.14 12.97
C ILE A 244 -0.60 9.78 11.72
N GLU A 245 -0.49 9.03 10.63
CA GLU A 245 0.08 9.49 9.37
C GLU A 245 -0.65 10.68 8.76
N LEU A 246 -1.98 10.74 8.94
CA LEU A 246 -2.82 11.82 8.43
C LEU A 246 -2.70 13.13 9.24
N VAL A 247 -2.10 13.11 10.43
CA VAL A 247 -1.79 14.34 11.18
C VAL A 247 -0.55 15.00 10.59
N ASN A 248 -0.76 16.14 9.93
CA ASN A 248 0.32 16.93 9.33
C ASN A 248 1.19 17.60 10.40
N LYS A 249 0.54 18.28 11.35
CA LYS A 249 1.16 18.86 12.55
C LYS A 249 0.15 19.10 13.64
N PHE A 250 0.64 19.17 14.86
CA PHE A 250 -0.13 19.69 16.00
C PHE A 250 0.77 20.51 16.91
N ASN A 251 0.18 21.39 17.69
CA ASN A 251 0.87 22.17 18.70
C ASN A 251 -0.13 22.61 19.79
N ILE A 252 0.36 22.80 21.00
CA ILE A 252 -0.39 23.44 22.06
C ILE A 252 -0.55 24.92 21.70
N PHE A 253 -1.79 25.35 21.52
CA PHE A 253 -2.15 26.75 21.22
C PHE A 253 -2.32 27.56 22.48
N LYS A 254 -2.94 26.94 23.50
CA LYS A 254 -3.20 27.58 24.79
C LYS A 254 -3.31 26.51 25.88
N PHE A 255 -2.83 26.81 27.05
CA PHE A 255 -3.04 25.98 28.24
C PHE A 255 -3.44 26.88 29.43
N ASP A 256 -4.24 26.34 30.31
CA ASP A 256 -4.60 26.93 31.59
C ASP A 256 -4.67 25.85 32.68
N ASN A 257 -5.08 26.20 33.89
CA ASN A 257 -5.12 25.26 35.03
C ASN A 257 -6.13 24.11 34.87
N LYS A 258 -6.97 24.13 33.83
CA LYS A 258 -8.05 23.16 33.64
C LYS A 258 -7.94 22.39 32.34
N LYS A 259 -7.36 22.99 31.29
CA LYS A 259 -7.37 22.41 29.95
C LYS A 259 -6.20 22.86 29.10
N ASN A 260 -5.82 21.97 28.20
CA ASN A 260 -4.93 22.25 27.09
C ASN A 260 -5.74 22.37 25.80
N ILE A 261 -5.42 23.38 24.99
CA ILE A 261 -6.04 23.59 23.67
C ILE A 261 -5.00 23.36 22.62
N TYR A 262 -5.26 22.41 21.74
CA TYR A 262 -4.41 22.03 20.62
C TYR A 262 -4.94 22.61 19.32
N LYS A 263 -4.05 23.04 18.45
CA LYS A 263 -4.28 23.21 17.02
C LYS A 263 -3.71 22.00 16.30
N VAL A 264 -4.56 21.32 15.56
CA VAL A 264 -4.19 20.13 14.80
C VAL A 264 -4.54 20.36 13.34
N ILE A 265 -3.60 20.11 12.43
CA ILE A 265 -3.85 20.06 10.99
C ILE A 265 -3.86 18.60 10.56
N PHE A 266 -4.98 18.17 10.05
CA PHE A 266 -5.22 16.80 9.60
C PHE A 266 -5.41 16.77 8.08
N ASN A 267 -4.72 15.86 7.38
CA ASN A 267 -4.82 15.67 5.93
C ASN A 267 -5.99 14.73 5.61
N GLY A 268 -7.19 15.27 5.64
CA GLY A 268 -8.39 14.48 5.39
C GLY A 268 -9.66 15.20 5.80
N THR A 269 -10.78 14.50 5.68
CA THR A 269 -12.11 15.02 6.05
C THR A 269 -12.37 14.88 7.56
N ARG A 270 -13.42 15.53 8.02
CA ARG A 270 -13.90 15.45 9.41
C ARG A 270 -14.24 14.01 9.81
N ASP A 271 -14.94 13.29 8.92
CA ASP A 271 -15.40 11.94 9.21
C ASP A 271 -14.21 10.97 9.28
N GLN A 272 -13.24 11.11 8.38
CA GLN A 272 -11.97 10.37 8.45
C GLN A 272 -11.22 10.63 9.77
N PHE A 273 -11.19 11.89 10.24
CA PHE A 273 -10.56 12.18 11.53
C PHE A 273 -11.25 11.46 12.69
N LEU A 274 -12.60 11.49 12.70
CA LEU A 274 -13.38 10.83 13.75
C LEU A 274 -13.19 9.31 13.73
N ASP A 275 -13.18 8.71 12.55
CA ASP A 275 -12.98 7.27 12.39
C ASP A 275 -11.59 6.84 12.90
N VAL A 276 -10.53 7.53 12.45
CA VAL A 276 -9.16 7.26 12.91
C VAL A 276 -9.02 7.40 14.41
N MET A 277 -9.58 8.47 15.00
CA MET A 277 -9.48 8.70 16.44
C MET A 277 -10.29 7.70 17.27
N LYS A 278 -11.39 7.18 16.72
CA LYS A 278 -12.19 6.12 17.33
C LYS A 278 -11.43 4.82 17.45
N ASP A 279 -10.56 4.50 16.50
CA ASP A 279 -9.70 3.31 16.54
C ASP A 279 -8.70 3.35 17.72
N TYR A 280 -8.43 4.54 18.25
CA TYR A 280 -7.62 4.77 19.46
C TYR A 280 -8.47 5.08 20.72
N ASP A 281 -9.78 4.79 20.68
CA ASP A 281 -10.72 5.06 21.77
C ASP A 281 -10.89 6.55 22.16
N TYR A 282 -10.62 7.47 21.22
CA TYR A 282 -10.86 8.89 21.42
C TYR A 282 -12.19 9.35 20.82
N PHE A 283 -13.03 9.95 21.66
CA PHE A 283 -14.35 10.47 21.28
C PHE A 283 -14.42 11.97 21.54
N PHE A 284 -15.14 12.69 20.69
CA PHE A 284 -15.21 14.13 20.76
C PHE A 284 -16.65 14.63 20.84
N GLU A 285 -16.86 15.67 21.64
CA GLU A 285 -18.05 16.50 21.59
C GLU A 285 -17.69 17.86 20.97
N ILE A 286 -18.47 18.33 19.99
CA ILE A 286 -18.14 19.57 19.28
C ILE A 286 -19.04 20.69 19.79
N LYS A 287 -18.41 21.71 20.41
CA LYS A 287 -19.08 22.92 20.89
C LYS A 287 -18.36 24.16 20.35
N ASN A 288 -19.08 25.04 19.68
CA ASN A 288 -18.55 26.32 19.19
C ASN A 288 -17.25 26.18 18.39
N LYS A 289 -17.16 25.17 17.48
CA LYS A 289 -15.97 24.82 16.68
C LYS A 289 -14.78 24.28 17.47
N ILE A 290 -14.93 24.02 18.76
CA ILE A 290 -13.95 23.38 19.62
C ILE A 290 -14.36 21.92 19.82
N TRP A 291 -13.43 21.03 19.65
CA TRP A 291 -13.59 19.59 19.82
C TRP A 291 -13.16 19.23 21.24
N LEU A 292 -14.10 18.86 22.06
CA LEU A 292 -13.85 18.49 23.46
C LEU A 292 -13.61 16.99 23.52
N LEU A 293 -12.42 16.58 23.95
CA LEU A 293 -12.10 15.18 24.17
C LEU A 293 -12.84 14.69 25.43
N LYS A 294 -13.54 13.56 25.28
CA LYS A 294 -14.29 12.89 26.37
C LYS A 294 -13.44 11.91 27.16
#